data_ea966f1f5f4d11fdbb21efc4c93475ac
#
_entry.id   ea966f1f5f4d11fdbb21efc4c93475ac
#
_cell.length_a   1.000
_cell.length_b   1.000
_cell.length_c   1.000
_cell.angle_alpha   90.00
_cell.angle_beta   90.00
_cell.angle_gamma   90.00
#
_symmetry.space_group_name_H-M   'P 1'
#
loop_
_entity.id
_entity.type
_entity.pdbx_description
1 polymer ?
#
loop_
_entity_poly.entity_id
_entity_poly.type
_entity_poly.pdbx_seq_one_letter_code
_entity_poly.pdbx_strand_id
1 'polypeptide(L)'
;MRQILLFLTVLFALPSSAFATWSVIAVDQATGRVVISSATCVDRDDQFLMGVQAVVVPGKGVAACQAGVDSTHKNQMLVFEELKKGTDPKVIIEMLSQDPAFQSRQFGILDLQGRSAGHSGLTNGYVSQDVQGQVPGTQIFYSIQGNILRPGLVVPNAVQAFIKTSGSIEDRVMAAMEAADGSGGDSRCVCPPWPTDGSAPAFACDGRTSHVAYILAADSKDTNGDSHNNGKYSIYITASQPGETKGPNQIRAGENLNPVKTLRLRYDAWKKAKTPPATGLPNPLPPAAAPQPGGGGGQNRRGPIHVMSITSAWPDGGQIPAKYTQAGAQVSPPLAWTNAPDDAVSFVVIARDADTAIGNGTDDILHWMLWNIPKGTRSLPEGIAPATQLPDGTRQISASGPYYRGPGAPAAGAAHHYVFEVYALDSTIDVPAVGQSPPLTRAAVVAAMAGKIRGKGALVGLFKR
;
A
#
# COMPACT_ATOMS: atom_id res chain seq x y z
N MET A 1 -30.97 44.84 24.01
CA MET A 1 -30.16 43.63 24.11
C MET A 1 -30.23 42.89 22.78
N ARG A 2 -29.17 43.00 21.95
CA ARG A 2 -29.04 42.30 20.68
C ARG A 2 -28.27 41.01 20.92
N GLN A 3 -28.89 39.86 20.75
CA GLN A 3 -28.22 38.58 20.77
C GLN A 3 -27.45 38.39 19.45
N ILE A 4 -26.14 38.26 19.55
CA ILE A 4 -25.26 37.88 18.45
C ILE A 4 -25.24 36.38 18.41
N LEU A 5 -25.88 35.78 17.39
CA LEU A 5 -25.74 34.35 17.09
C LEU A 5 -24.37 34.12 16.40
N LEU A 6 -23.44 33.49 17.10
CA LEU A 6 -22.22 32.97 16.50
C LEU A 6 -22.55 31.68 15.71
N PHE A 7 -22.53 31.77 14.40
CA PHE A 7 -22.52 30.55 13.53
C PHE A 7 -21.10 29.95 13.54
N LEU A 8 -20.98 28.81 14.23
CA LEU A 8 -19.77 27.99 14.16
C LEU A 8 -19.81 27.24 12.83
N THR A 9 -19.09 27.71 11.82
CA THR A 9 -18.87 26.97 10.58
C THR A 9 -17.88 25.83 10.86
N VAL A 10 -18.40 24.61 11.02
CA VAL A 10 -17.60 23.39 11.03
C VAL A 10 -17.16 23.13 9.60
N LEU A 11 -15.88 23.38 9.32
CA LEU A 11 -15.26 23.02 8.05
C LEU A 11 -15.13 21.49 8.02
N PHE A 12 -16.04 20.82 7.32
CA PHE A 12 -15.88 19.41 6.98
C PHE A 12 -14.75 19.27 5.95
N ALA A 13 -13.59 18.81 6.39
CA ALA A 13 -12.56 18.34 5.49
C ALA A 13 -13.09 17.10 4.78
N LEU A 14 -13.41 17.22 3.49
CA LEU A 14 -13.80 16.08 2.64
C LEU A 14 -12.59 15.13 2.54
N PRO A 15 -12.77 13.82 2.74
CA PRO A 15 -11.68 12.88 2.55
C PRO A 15 -11.22 12.92 1.09
N SER A 16 -9.94 13.19 0.87
CA SER A 16 -9.32 13.06 -0.45
C SER A 16 -9.47 11.62 -0.92
N SER A 17 -10.03 11.41 -2.11
CA SER A 17 -10.12 10.09 -2.72
C SER A 17 -8.72 9.49 -2.82
N ALA A 18 -8.49 8.34 -2.18
CA ALA A 18 -7.24 7.62 -2.33
C ALA A 18 -7.14 7.11 -3.78
N PHE A 19 -6.04 7.42 -4.45
CA PHE A 19 -5.76 6.92 -5.79
C PHE A 19 -4.91 5.67 -5.67
N ALA A 20 -5.40 4.52 -6.17
CA ALA A 20 -4.60 3.31 -6.26
C ALA A 20 -3.44 3.52 -7.23
N THR A 21 -2.28 3.08 -6.85
CA THR A 21 -1.05 3.31 -7.60
C THR A 21 -0.01 2.31 -7.13
N TRP A 22 0.82 1.82 -8.04
CA TRP A 22 2.10 1.23 -7.62
C TRP A 22 3.25 2.04 -8.18
N SER A 23 4.34 2.07 -7.45
CA SER A 23 5.56 2.76 -7.83
C SER A 23 6.81 2.01 -7.42
N VAL A 24 7.85 2.21 -8.21
CA VAL A 24 9.20 1.69 -7.99
C VAL A 24 10.14 2.87 -8.00
N ILE A 25 10.80 3.12 -6.88
CA ILE A 25 11.91 4.09 -6.82
C ILE A 25 13.22 3.36 -6.54
N ALA A 26 14.29 3.85 -7.11
CA ALA A 26 15.61 3.24 -6.93
C ALA A 26 16.72 4.27 -7.04
N VAL A 27 17.84 3.98 -6.38
CA VAL A 27 19.09 4.76 -6.48
C VAL A 27 20.27 3.82 -6.71
N ASP A 28 21.22 4.26 -7.49
CA ASP A 28 22.52 3.62 -7.68
C ASP A 28 23.60 4.55 -7.17
N GLN A 29 24.20 4.22 -6.04
CA GLN A 29 25.26 5.02 -5.41
C GLN A 29 26.52 5.10 -6.27
N ALA A 30 26.81 4.04 -7.05
CA ALA A 30 28.02 4.02 -7.88
C ALA A 30 27.98 5.04 -9.02
N THR A 31 26.79 5.27 -9.58
CA THR A 31 26.59 6.22 -10.69
C THR A 31 26.00 7.55 -10.25
N GLY A 32 25.42 7.62 -9.05
CA GLY A 32 24.68 8.78 -8.57
C GLY A 32 23.28 8.92 -9.21
N ARG A 33 22.80 7.86 -9.87
CA ARG A 33 21.56 7.87 -10.63
C ARG A 33 20.36 7.56 -9.74
N VAL A 34 19.26 8.26 -9.99
CA VAL A 34 17.99 8.06 -9.30
C VAL A 34 16.88 7.82 -10.32
N VAL A 35 15.94 6.91 -10.00
CA VAL A 35 14.85 6.51 -10.91
C VAL A 35 13.55 6.40 -10.15
N ILE A 36 12.47 6.87 -10.76
CA ILE A 36 11.09 6.60 -10.35
C ILE A 36 10.28 6.12 -11.55
N SER A 37 9.46 5.10 -11.32
CA SER A 37 8.45 4.65 -12.27
C SER A 37 7.15 4.37 -11.52
N SER A 38 6.03 4.63 -12.16
CA SER A 38 4.72 4.40 -11.56
C SER A 38 3.66 4.11 -12.59
N ALA A 39 2.58 3.44 -12.13
CA ALA A 39 1.39 3.22 -12.92
C ALA A 39 0.13 3.23 -12.05
N THR A 40 -1.00 3.62 -12.62
CA THR A 40 -2.28 3.79 -11.92
C THR A 40 -3.47 3.65 -12.88
N CYS A 41 -4.64 3.30 -12.33
CA CYS A 41 -5.93 3.32 -13.02
C CYS A 41 -6.70 4.65 -12.91
N VAL A 42 -6.03 5.72 -12.53
CA VAL A 42 -6.64 7.06 -12.59
C VAL A 42 -6.85 7.45 -14.05
N ASP A 43 -8.04 7.92 -14.37
CA ASP A 43 -8.36 8.46 -15.71
C ASP A 43 -7.82 9.88 -15.83
N ARG A 44 -6.52 10.00 -15.86
CA ARG A 44 -5.74 11.22 -15.98
C ARG A 44 -4.49 10.94 -16.81
N ASP A 45 -3.81 11.99 -17.24
CA ASP A 45 -2.57 11.88 -17.98
C ASP A 45 -1.34 11.61 -17.09
N ASP A 46 -0.21 11.37 -17.73
CA ASP A 46 1.05 11.14 -17.07
C ASP A 46 1.57 12.35 -16.30
N GLN A 47 1.28 13.56 -16.76
CA GLN A 47 1.69 14.80 -16.09
C GLN A 47 0.99 14.94 -14.73
N PHE A 48 -0.30 14.61 -14.68
CA PHE A 48 -1.02 14.56 -13.41
C PHE A 48 -0.38 13.53 -12.46
N LEU A 49 -0.19 12.27 -12.91
CA LEU A 49 0.38 11.23 -12.06
C LEU A 49 1.77 11.62 -11.54
N MET A 50 2.66 12.04 -12.43
CA MET A 50 4.00 12.48 -12.08
C MET A 50 3.96 13.71 -11.16
N GLY A 51 3.05 14.68 -11.44
CA GLY A 51 2.93 15.91 -10.69
C GLY A 51 2.52 15.73 -9.23
N VAL A 52 1.61 14.78 -8.95
CA VAL A 52 1.16 14.53 -7.57
C VAL A 52 2.03 13.54 -6.81
N GLN A 53 2.93 12.83 -7.47
CA GLN A 53 3.62 11.70 -6.89
C GLN A 53 5.14 11.86 -6.83
N ALA A 54 5.78 12.22 -7.96
CA ALA A 54 7.22 12.13 -8.07
C ALA A 54 7.93 13.27 -7.35
N VAL A 55 8.94 12.91 -6.56
CA VAL A 55 9.94 13.83 -6.03
C VAL A 55 11.29 13.36 -6.51
N VAL A 56 12.01 14.21 -7.25
CA VAL A 56 13.32 13.87 -7.83
C VAL A 56 14.33 14.94 -7.48
N VAL A 57 15.40 14.53 -6.81
CA VAL A 57 16.51 15.41 -6.43
C VAL A 57 17.81 14.82 -7.00
N PRO A 58 18.24 15.25 -8.21
CA PRO A 58 19.45 14.75 -8.84
C PRO A 58 20.66 14.79 -7.90
N GLY A 59 21.41 13.70 -7.85
CA GLY A 59 22.58 13.59 -6.98
C GLY A 59 22.29 13.53 -5.47
N LYS A 60 21.01 13.40 -5.06
CA LYS A 60 20.60 13.35 -3.65
C LYS A 60 19.65 12.19 -3.34
N GLY A 61 18.55 12.07 -4.07
CA GLY A 61 17.55 11.04 -3.78
C GLY A 61 16.27 11.17 -4.61
N VAL A 62 15.31 10.31 -4.30
CA VAL A 62 14.03 10.19 -5.01
C VAL A 62 12.96 9.76 -4.03
N ALA A 63 11.72 10.20 -4.26
CA ALA A 63 10.58 9.71 -3.49
C ALA A 63 9.33 9.58 -4.35
N ALA A 64 8.42 8.71 -3.88
CA ALA A 64 7.06 8.58 -4.37
C ALA A 64 6.08 8.96 -3.25
N CYS A 65 5.24 9.96 -3.50
CA CYS A 65 4.19 10.45 -2.59
C CYS A 65 2.84 10.11 -3.22
N GLN A 66 2.12 9.13 -2.70
CA GLN A 66 0.93 8.60 -3.36
C GLN A 66 -0.22 8.28 -2.40
N ALA A 67 -1.24 7.56 -2.86
CA ALA A 67 -2.51 7.26 -2.21
C ALA A 67 -3.41 8.50 -2.13
N GLY A 68 -3.72 9.03 -0.97
CA GLY A 68 -4.45 10.29 -0.88
C GLY A 68 -3.64 11.42 -1.53
N VAL A 69 -4.21 12.09 -2.53
CA VAL A 69 -3.52 13.18 -3.24
C VAL A 69 -3.39 14.42 -2.36
N ASP A 70 -2.18 14.91 -2.19
CA ASP A 70 -1.94 16.25 -1.67
C ASP A 70 -1.94 17.27 -2.82
N SER A 71 -3.10 17.85 -3.09
CA SER A 71 -3.24 18.87 -4.14
C SER A 71 -2.52 20.19 -3.84
N THR A 72 -2.06 20.36 -2.62
CA THR A 72 -1.25 21.54 -2.23
C THR A 72 0.23 21.36 -2.48
N HIS A 73 0.67 20.13 -2.77
CA HIS A 73 2.06 19.71 -2.93
C HIS A 73 2.97 19.99 -1.72
N LYS A 74 2.40 20.26 -0.54
CA LYS A 74 3.19 20.54 0.67
C LYS A 74 4.06 19.36 1.06
N ASN A 75 3.51 18.14 0.99
CA ASN A 75 4.24 16.92 1.31
C ASN A 75 5.37 16.69 0.34
N GLN A 76 5.12 16.81 -0.98
CA GLN A 76 6.14 16.65 -2.02
C GLN A 76 7.24 17.70 -1.87
N MET A 77 6.89 18.97 -1.62
CA MET A 77 7.86 20.04 -1.41
C MET A 77 8.67 19.86 -0.14
N LEU A 78 8.05 19.37 0.95
CA LEU A 78 8.77 19.03 2.18
C LEU A 78 9.82 17.95 1.90
N VAL A 79 9.43 16.85 1.25
CA VAL A 79 10.36 15.77 0.87
C VAL A 79 11.49 16.29 -0.02
N PHE A 80 11.16 17.12 -1.00
CA PHE A 80 12.12 17.72 -1.94
C PHE A 80 13.18 18.56 -1.21
N GLU A 81 12.73 19.49 -0.37
CA GLU A 81 13.66 20.37 0.36
C GLU A 81 14.50 19.60 1.39
N GLU A 82 13.94 18.61 2.06
CA GLU A 82 14.67 17.80 3.03
C GLU A 82 15.67 16.85 2.37
N LEU A 83 15.34 16.24 1.23
CA LEU A 83 16.31 15.44 0.45
C LEU A 83 17.45 16.30 -0.06
N LYS A 84 17.19 17.55 -0.49
CA LYS A 84 18.26 18.50 -0.89
C LYS A 84 19.24 18.76 0.26
N LYS A 85 18.74 18.90 1.49
CA LYS A 85 19.56 19.09 2.71
C LYS A 85 20.30 17.81 3.11
N GLY A 86 19.88 16.64 2.62
CA GLY A 86 20.43 15.34 3.02
C GLY A 86 19.85 14.82 4.34
N THR A 87 18.67 15.27 4.72
CA THR A 87 17.93 14.78 5.89
C THR A 87 17.64 13.29 5.74
N ASP A 88 17.74 12.53 6.84
CA ASP A 88 17.46 11.09 6.84
C ASP A 88 16.00 10.82 6.44
N PRO A 89 15.73 9.90 5.51
CA PRO A 89 14.37 9.53 5.11
C PRO A 89 13.41 9.21 6.26
N LYS A 90 13.90 8.62 7.35
CA LYS A 90 13.09 8.34 8.55
C LYS A 90 12.64 9.64 9.23
N VAL A 91 13.52 10.61 9.34
CA VAL A 91 13.19 11.94 9.89
C VAL A 91 12.19 12.66 8.98
N ILE A 92 12.33 12.52 7.66
CA ILE A 92 11.35 13.08 6.71
C ILE A 92 9.96 12.46 6.93
N ILE A 93 9.85 11.14 7.14
CA ILE A 93 8.57 10.49 7.47
C ILE A 93 8.00 11.01 8.79
N GLU A 94 8.83 11.25 9.82
CA GLU A 94 8.38 11.86 11.08
C GLU A 94 7.83 13.28 10.86
N MET A 95 8.46 14.08 10.01
CA MET A 95 7.96 15.41 9.64
C MET A 95 6.64 15.32 8.88
N LEU A 96 6.51 14.38 7.93
CA LEU A 96 5.28 14.12 7.17
C LEU A 96 4.12 13.64 8.07
N SER A 97 4.42 13.03 9.21
CA SER A 97 3.39 12.56 10.16
C SER A 97 2.56 13.70 10.77
N GLN A 98 3.00 14.96 10.62
CA GLN A 98 2.24 16.13 11.01
C GLN A 98 1.10 16.49 10.02
N ASP A 99 1.06 15.86 8.82
CA ASP A 99 -0.10 16.02 7.92
C ASP A 99 -1.34 15.37 8.56
N PRO A 100 -2.43 16.10 8.80
CA PRO A 100 -3.66 15.51 9.34
C PRO A 100 -4.21 14.36 8.48
N ALA A 101 -3.86 14.32 7.20
CA ALA A 101 -4.23 13.26 6.26
C ALA A 101 -3.18 12.15 6.16
N PHE A 102 -2.16 12.11 7.02
CA PHE A 102 -1.04 11.16 6.97
C PHE A 102 -1.49 9.70 6.80
N GLN A 103 -2.56 9.30 7.49
CA GLN A 103 -3.10 7.94 7.41
C GLN A 103 -3.78 7.61 6.07
N SER A 104 -4.01 8.59 5.21
CA SER A 104 -4.46 8.39 3.83
C SER A 104 -3.32 8.50 2.81
N ARG A 105 -2.10 8.74 3.25
CA ARG A 105 -0.91 8.88 2.39
C ARG A 105 -0.13 7.58 2.31
N GLN A 106 0.64 7.46 1.24
CA GLN A 106 1.69 6.46 1.13
C GLN A 106 2.96 7.13 0.62
N PHE A 107 4.07 6.87 1.28
CA PHE A 107 5.37 7.43 0.94
C PHE A 107 6.40 6.32 0.80
N GLY A 108 7.28 6.46 -0.19
CA GLY A 108 8.55 5.77 -0.26
C GLY A 108 9.63 6.82 -0.51
N ILE A 109 10.66 6.87 0.33
CA ILE A 109 11.74 7.87 0.26
C ILE A 109 13.07 7.12 0.28
N LEU A 110 13.97 7.50 -0.62
CA LEU A 110 15.25 6.85 -0.80
C LEU A 110 16.32 7.88 -1.17
N ASP A 111 17.44 7.88 -0.48
CA ASP A 111 18.55 8.77 -0.77
C ASP A 111 19.77 8.04 -1.36
N LEU A 112 20.70 8.81 -1.92
CA LEU A 112 21.95 8.27 -2.49
C LEU A 112 22.95 7.79 -1.43
N GLN A 113 22.66 7.89 -0.12
CA GLN A 113 23.42 7.23 0.93
C GLN A 113 22.92 5.81 1.18
N GLY A 114 21.87 5.36 0.47
CA GLY A 114 21.23 4.06 0.64
C GLY A 114 20.28 4.00 1.82
N ARG A 115 19.97 5.14 2.45
CA ARG A 115 18.97 5.22 3.52
C ARG A 115 17.59 5.27 2.91
N SER A 116 16.64 4.56 3.50
CA SER A 116 15.26 4.48 3.03
C SER A 116 14.26 4.54 4.16
N ALA A 117 13.07 5.02 3.85
CA ALA A 117 11.91 4.93 4.72
C ALA A 117 10.65 4.81 3.88
N GLY A 118 9.67 4.07 4.40
CA GLY A 118 8.35 3.92 3.81
C GLY A 118 7.25 4.17 4.83
N HIS A 119 6.08 4.51 4.34
CA HIS A 119 4.85 4.63 5.11
C HIS A 119 3.66 4.27 4.24
N SER A 120 2.84 3.35 4.73
CA SER A 120 1.54 3.02 4.15
C SER A 120 0.45 3.29 5.16
N GLY A 121 -0.29 4.38 4.98
CA GLY A 121 -1.32 4.81 5.91
C GLY A 121 -2.47 3.82 6.04
N LEU A 122 -3.14 3.80 7.17
CA LEU A 122 -4.19 2.84 7.52
C LEU A 122 -5.45 2.94 6.65
N THR A 123 -5.65 4.08 5.97
CA THR A 123 -6.82 4.33 5.12
C THR A 123 -6.52 4.27 3.63
N ASN A 124 -5.37 3.71 3.24
CA ASN A 124 -4.92 3.61 1.85
C ASN A 124 -5.61 2.50 1.04
N GLY A 125 -6.69 1.94 1.55
CA GLY A 125 -7.43 0.88 0.89
C GLY A 125 -6.91 -0.51 1.21
N TYR A 126 -7.46 -1.48 0.51
CA TYR A 126 -7.47 -2.88 0.89
C TYR A 126 -6.10 -3.57 0.83
N VAL A 127 -5.33 -3.37 -0.23
CA VAL A 127 -3.95 -3.85 -0.32
C VAL A 127 -3.05 -2.65 -0.45
N SER A 128 -2.35 -2.31 0.63
CA SER A 128 -1.38 -1.24 0.68
C SER A 128 -0.10 -1.78 1.29
N GLN A 129 1.00 -1.73 0.53
CA GLN A 129 2.28 -2.32 0.90
C GLN A 129 3.42 -1.40 0.49
N ASP A 130 4.50 -1.42 1.25
CA ASP A 130 5.77 -0.79 0.92
C ASP A 130 6.92 -1.69 1.36
N VAL A 131 7.91 -1.85 0.49
CA VAL A 131 9.09 -2.70 0.72
C VAL A 131 10.33 -1.95 0.29
N GLN A 132 11.30 -1.84 1.19
CA GLN A 132 12.61 -1.24 0.94
C GLN A 132 13.70 -2.31 1.00
N GLY A 133 14.78 -2.10 0.26
CA GLY A 133 15.91 -3.02 0.29
C GLY A 133 17.07 -2.61 -0.59
N GLN A 134 18.08 -3.50 -0.63
CA GLN A 134 19.27 -3.39 -1.44
C GLN A 134 19.40 -4.64 -2.31
N VAL A 135 19.84 -4.47 -3.54
CA VAL A 135 20.18 -5.61 -4.40
C VAL A 135 21.48 -6.24 -3.87
N PRO A 136 21.45 -7.53 -3.49
CA PRO A 136 22.62 -8.18 -2.88
C PRO A 136 23.90 -8.02 -3.70
N GLY A 137 25.00 -7.66 -3.02
CA GLY A 137 26.31 -7.50 -3.65
C GLY A 137 26.47 -6.26 -4.54
N THR A 138 25.55 -5.31 -4.51
CA THR A 138 25.58 -4.06 -5.29
C THR A 138 25.40 -2.83 -4.41
N GLN A 139 25.55 -1.64 -5.00
CA GLN A 139 25.22 -0.35 -4.38
C GLN A 139 23.87 0.20 -4.89
N ILE A 140 22.96 -0.70 -5.29
CA ILE A 140 21.63 -0.35 -5.80
C ILE A 140 20.61 -0.60 -4.69
N PHE A 141 19.86 0.46 -4.33
CA PHE A 141 18.80 0.43 -3.34
C PHE A 141 17.45 0.73 -3.98
N TYR A 142 16.38 0.22 -3.40
CA TYR A 142 15.02 0.38 -3.93
C TYR A 142 14.00 0.58 -2.82
N SER A 143 12.89 1.23 -3.17
CA SER A 143 11.62 1.19 -2.44
C SER A 143 10.50 0.95 -3.45
N ILE A 144 9.70 -0.07 -3.19
CA ILE A 144 8.59 -0.50 -4.06
C ILE A 144 7.33 -0.50 -3.20
N GLN A 145 6.33 0.25 -3.63
CA GLN A 145 5.09 0.41 -2.88
C GLN A 145 3.89 0.45 -3.81
N GLY A 146 2.72 0.23 -3.20
CA GLY A 146 1.45 0.40 -3.88
C GLY A 146 0.28 0.30 -2.91
N ASN A 147 -0.85 0.86 -3.31
CA ASN A 147 -2.09 0.90 -2.55
C ASN A 147 -3.29 0.55 -3.45
N ILE A 148 -4.35 0.02 -2.87
CA ILE A 148 -5.53 -0.51 -3.58
C ILE A 148 -5.12 -1.46 -4.71
N LEU A 149 -4.11 -2.26 -4.46
CA LEU A 149 -3.59 -3.22 -5.42
C LEU A 149 -4.50 -4.44 -5.51
N ARG A 150 -4.38 -5.19 -6.62
CA ARG A 150 -4.94 -6.53 -6.68
C ARG A 150 -4.33 -7.36 -5.55
N PRO A 151 -5.15 -8.11 -4.77
CA PRO A 151 -4.61 -9.03 -3.78
C PRO A 151 -3.73 -10.09 -4.41
N GLY A 152 -2.64 -10.40 -3.73
CA GLY A 152 -1.66 -11.34 -4.17
C GLY A 152 -0.26 -10.76 -4.13
N LEU A 153 0.51 -11.00 -5.17
CA LEU A 153 1.95 -10.80 -5.17
C LEU A 153 2.41 -9.58 -6.00
N VAL A 154 1.60 -8.51 -6.09
CA VAL A 154 1.97 -7.33 -6.91
C VAL A 154 3.32 -6.75 -6.46
N VAL A 155 3.42 -6.31 -5.21
CA VAL A 155 4.68 -5.76 -4.67
C VAL A 155 5.75 -6.84 -4.51
N PRO A 156 5.48 -8.03 -3.94
CA PRO A 156 6.48 -9.09 -3.84
C PRO A 156 7.09 -9.51 -5.17
N ASN A 157 6.29 -9.70 -6.22
CA ASN A 157 6.80 -10.06 -7.54
C ASN A 157 7.61 -8.92 -8.18
N ALA A 158 7.21 -7.66 -7.97
CA ALA A 158 7.99 -6.51 -8.41
C ALA A 158 9.38 -6.47 -7.73
N VAL A 159 9.44 -6.71 -6.41
CA VAL A 159 10.70 -6.81 -5.66
C VAL A 159 11.58 -7.94 -6.21
N GLN A 160 11.02 -9.13 -6.41
CA GLN A 160 11.77 -10.26 -6.96
C GLN A 160 12.31 -9.98 -8.36
N ALA A 161 11.51 -9.37 -9.23
CA ALA A 161 11.94 -8.99 -10.57
C ALA A 161 13.04 -7.94 -10.53
N PHE A 162 12.91 -6.93 -9.66
CA PHE A 162 13.94 -5.89 -9.46
C PHE A 162 15.29 -6.50 -9.04
N ILE A 163 15.27 -7.41 -8.06
CA ILE A 163 16.50 -8.05 -7.54
C ILE A 163 17.15 -8.96 -8.59
N LYS A 164 16.35 -9.78 -9.29
CA LYS A 164 16.84 -10.80 -10.23
C LYS A 164 17.30 -10.24 -11.57
N THR A 165 16.79 -9.09 -11.99
CA THR A 165 17.14 -8.50 -13.28
C THR A 165 18.57 -7.98 -13.26
N SER A 166 19.33 -8.29 -14.31
CA SER A 166 20.66 -7.72 -14.57
C SER A 166 20.53 -6.49 -15.47
N GLY A 167 21.56 -5.62 -15.50
CA GLY A 167 21.59 -4.43 -16.34
C GLY A 167 21.53 -3.14 -15.53
N SER A 168 21.11 -2.06 -16.18
CA SER A 168 21.01 -0.74 -15.54
C SER A 168 19.91 -0.70 -14.48
N ILE A 169 19.94 0.32 -13.64
CA ILE A 169 18.91 0.54 -12.62
C ILE A 169 17.50 0.68 -13.24
N GLU A 170 17.41 1.29 -14.44
CA GLU A 170 16.16 1.40 -15.19
C GLU A 170 15.65 0.06 -15.71
N ASP A 171 16.57 -0.84 -16.14
CA ASP A 171 16.19 -2.19 -16.56
C ASP A 171 15.50 -2.94 -15.41
N ARG A 172 16.04 -2.80 -14.19
CA ARG A 172 15.48 -3.36 -12.97
C ARG A 172 14.12 -2.74 -12.63
N VAL A 173 14.02 -1.40 -12.72
CA VAL A 173 12.77 -0.68 -12.49
C VAL A 173 11.69 -1.13 -13.48
N MET A 174 12.02 -1.22 -14.77
CA MET A 174 11.08 -1.67 -15.78
C MET A 174 10.64 -3.13 -15.57
N ALA A 175 11.56 -4.02 -15.19
CA ALA A 175 11.22 -5.41 -14.87
C ALA A 175 10.28 -5.51 -13.65
N ALA A 176 10.49 -4.67 -12.64
CA ALA A 176 9.59 -4.58 -11.48
C ALA A 176 8.20 -4.07 -11.86
N MET A 177 8.14 -3.05 -12.73
CA MET A 177 6.86 -2.52 -13.25
C MET A 177 6.07 -3.59 -14.02
N GLU A 178 6.75 -4.37 -14.88
CA GLU A 178 6.12 -5.46 -15.63
C GLU A 178 5.68 -6.62 -14.75
N ALA A 179 6.44 -6.94 -13.70
CA ALA A 179 6.06 -7.99 -12.74
C ALA A 179 4.84 -7.58 -11.90
N ALA A 180 4.75 -6.30 -11.52
CA ALA A 180 3.56 -5.74 -10.87
C ALA A 180 2.34 -5.78 -11.80
N ASP A 181 2.50 -5.37 -13.06
CA ASP A 181 1.49 -5.45 -14.11
C ASP A 181 1.00 -6.89 -14.30
N GLY A 182 1.92 -7.83 -14.49
CA GLY A 182 1.61 -9.26 -14.65
C GLY A 182 0.93 -9.88 -13.42
N SER A 183 1.07 -9.28 -12.25
CA SER A 183 0.41 -9.69 -11.01
C SER A 183 -0.96 -9.02 -10.79
N GLY A 184 -1.39 -8.17 -11.72
CA GLY A 184 -2.70 -7.54 -11.74
C GLY A 184 -2.73 -6.08 -11.30
N GLY A 185 -1.63 -5.48 -10.89
CA GLY A 185 -1.47 -4.04 -10.65
C GLY A 185 -2.57 -3.39 -9.80
N ASP A 186 -3.14 -2.32 -10.31
CA ASP A 186 -4.23 -1.57 -9.68
C ASP A 186 -5.56 -2.33 -9.81
N SER A 187 -6.20 -2.63 -8.67
CA SER A 187 -7.42 -3.44 -8.63
C SER A 187 -8.64 -2.77 -9.25
N ARG A 188 -8.62 -1.47 -9.48
CA ARG A 188 -9.79 -0.71 -9.95
C ARG A 188 -10.10 -0.93 -11.43
N CYS A 189 -9.14 -1.22 -12.28
CA CYS A 189 -9.38 -1.48 -13.69
C CYS A 189 -9.26 -2.96 -14.09
N VAL A 190 -8.91 -3.84 -13.18
CA VAL A 190 -8.89 -5.28 -13.44
C VAL A 190 -10.30 -5.84 -13.41
N CYS A 191 -10.70 -6.56 -14.46
CA CYS A 191 -12.02 -7.17 -14.53
C CYS A 191 -12.18 -8.39 -13.60
N PRO A 192 -13.42 -8.71 -13.14
CA PRO A 192 -13.70 -9.91 -12.37
C PRO A 192 -13.14 -11.18 -13.04
N PRO A 193 -12.84 -12.25 -12.29
CA PRO A 193 -13.41 -12.56 -10.97
C PRO A 193 -12.77 -11.85 -9.78
N TRP A 194 -12.10 -10.77 -9.97
CA TRP A 194 -11.42 -10.13 -8.86
C TRP A 194 -11.61 -8.59 -8.85
N PRO A 195 -11.76 -7.95 -7.65
CA PRO A 195 -12.43 -8.44 -6.45
C PRO A 195 -13.94 -8.33 -6.59
N THR A 196 -14.66 -9.37 -6.22
CA THR A 196 -16.12 -9.39 -6.19
C THR A 196 -16.60 -9.07 -4.76
N ASP A 197 -16.28 -7.90 -4.25
CA ASP A 197 -16.84 -7.41 -2.99
C ASP A 197 -18.19 -6.70 -3.19
N GLY A 198 -18.78 -6.81 -4.40
CA GLY A 198 -20.00 -6.10 -4.76
C GLY A 198 -19.80 -4.61 -4.99
N SER A 199 -18.63 -4.06 -4.76
CA SER A 199 -18.28 -2.73 -5.24
C SER A 199 -17.94 -2.84 -6.72
N ALA A 200 -18.76 -2.26 -7.58
CA ALA A 200 -18.31 -2.00 -8.96
C ALA A 200 -17.00 -1.21 -8.87
N PRO A 201 -15.98 -1.57 -9.66
CA PRO A 201 -14.79 -0.74 -9.75
C PRO A 201 -15.23 0.71 -10.04
N ALA A 202 -14.57 1.66 -9.43
CA ALA A 202 -14.88 3.09 -9.59
C ALA A 202 -14.83 3.53 -11.08
N PHE A 203 -14.26 2.69 -11.93
CA PHE A 203 -14.22 2.79 -13.38
C PHE A 203 -14.72 1.47 -13.97
N ALA A 204 -15.34 1.52 -15.14
CA ALA A 204 -15.67 0.32 -15.89
C ALA A 204 -14.39 -0.50 -16.09
N CYS A 205 -14.39 -1.75 -15.60
CA CYS A 205 -13.26 -2.62 -15.80
C CYS A 205 -13.03 -2.86 -17.29
N ASP A 206 -11.84 -2.67 -17.76
CA ASP A 206 -11.47 -2.83 -19.17
C ASP A 206 -10.42 -3.93 -19.38
N GLY A 207 -10.13 -4.70 -18.33
CA GLY A 207 -9.19 -5.80 -18.36
C GLY A 207 -7.72 -5.37 -18.32
N ARG A 208 -7.45 -4.09 -18.09
CA ARG A 208 -6.11 -3.54 -17.93
C ARG A 208 -5.73 -3.47 -16.45
N THR A 209 -4.48 -3.23 -16.18
CA THR A 209 -3.92 -3.10 -14.83
C THR A 209 -3.63 -1.66 -14.47
N SER A 210 -3.63 -0.77 -15.48
CA SER A 210 -3.39 0.67 -15.35
C SER A 210 -3.92 1.43 -16.56
N HIS A 211 -4.11 2.74 -16.42
CA HIS A 211 -4.50 3.68 -17.48
C HIS A 211 -3.35 4.62 -17.86
N VAL A 212 -2.39 4.79 -17.00
CA VAL A 212 -1.20 5.60 -17.22
C VAL A 212 0.02 4.98 -16.54
N ALA A 213 1.17 5.08 -17.18
CA ALA A 213 2.46 4.70 -16.62
C ALA A 213 3.57 5.64 -17.11
N TYR A 214 4.59 5.84 -16.28
CA TYR A 214 5.79 6.58 -16.66
C TYR A 214 7.05 6.01 -16.01
N ILE A 215 8.22 6.32 -16.60
CA ILE A 215 9.54 6.20 -16.00
C ILE A 215 10.29 7.50 -16.15
N LEU A 216 10.91 7.93 -15.06
CA LEU A 216 11.74 9.13 -15.00
C LEU A 216 13.07 8.77 -14.33
N ALA A 217 14.18 9.16 -14.91
CA ALA A 217 15.51 8.99 -14.33
C ALA A 217 16.33 10.27 -14.42
N ALA A 218 17.11 10.52 -13.38
CA ALA A 218 18.01 11.65 -13.30
C ALA A 218 19.43 11.21 -12.95
N ASP A 219 20.39 11.78 -13.65
CA ASP A 219 21.81 11.69 -13.33
C ASP A 219 22.20 12.75 -12.30
N SER A 220 23.31 12.54 -11.61
CA SER A 220 23.84 13.51 -10.63
C SER A 220 24.16 14.88 -11.22
N LYS A 221 24.32 14.96 -12.54
CA LYS A 221 24.60 16.20 -13.29
C LYS A 221 23.33 16.91 -13.76
N ASP A 222 22.19 16.25 -13.67
CA ASP A 222 20.91 16.84 -14.06
C ASP A 222 20.56 17.97 -13.08
N THR A 223 19.78 18.92 -13.53
CA THR A 223 19.47 20.10 -12.72
C THR A 223 18.07 20.00 -12.14
N ASN A 224 17.95 20.32 -10.85
CA ASN A 224 16.64 20.61 -10.25
C ASN A 224 16.04 21.86 -10.86
N GLY A 225 14.72 21.88 -11.02
CA GLY A 225 13.96 23.10 -11.13
C GLY A 225 13.70 23.73 -9.74
N ASP A 226 12.69 24.56 -9.68
CA ASP A 226 12.20 25.22 -8.47
C ASP A 226 11.10 24.40 -7.73
N SER A 227 10.80 23.23 -8.22
CA SER A 227 9.78 22.33 -7.66
C SER A 227 10.27 20.88 -7.61
N HIS A 228 9.49 20.03 -6.95
CA HIS A 228 9.81 18.65 -6.63
C HIS A 228 10.04 17.73 -7.86
N ASN A 229 9.60 18.14 -9.07
CA ASN A 229 9.67 17.28 -10.26
C ASN A 229 9.79 18.06 -11.59
N ASN A 230 10.24 19.31 -11.59
CA ASN A 230 10.37 20.12 -12.80
C ASN A 230 11.83 20.33 -13.27
N GLY A 231 12.72 19.43 -12.89
CA GLY A 231 14.11 19.45 -13.33
C GLY A 231 14.28 19.02 -14.80
N LYS A 232 15.51 19.17 -15.29
CA LYS A 232 15.93 18.59 -16.57
C LYS A 232 16.54 17.23 -16.30
N TYR A 233 15.84 16.18 -16.68
CA TYR A 233 16.21 14.81 -16.36
C TYR A 233 16.66 14.04 -17.61
N SER A 234 17.52 13.05 -17.42
CA SER A 234 18.09 12.24 -18.49
C SER A 234 17.06 11.32 -19.17
N ILE A 235 16.02 10.90 -18.46
CA ILE A 235 14.94 10.07 -19.00
C ILE A 235 13.58 10.58 -18.49
N TYR A 236 12.63 10.73 -19.41
CA TYR A 236 11.21 10.80 -19.12
C TYR A 236 10.46 10.12 -20.27
N ILE A 237 9.94 8.93 -20.00
CA ILE A 237 9.16 8.14 -20.95
C ILE A 237 7.82 7.80 -20.28
N THR A 238 6.75 7.90 -21.04
CA THR A 238 5.40 7.76 -20.50
C THR A 238 4.48 7.11 -21.53
N ALA A 239 3.40 6.51 -21.04
CA ALA A 239 2.30 6.00 -21.83
C ALA A 239 1.00 6.25 -21.08
N SER A 240 0.06 6.97 -21.67
CA SER A 240 -1.27 7.21 -21.14
C SER A 240 -2.35 6.77 -22.13
N GLN A 241 -3.47 6.29 -21.60
CA GLN A 241 -4.63 5.98 -22.43
C GLN A 241 -5.12 7.21 -23.20
N PRO A 242 -5.78 6.99 -24.36
CA PRO A 242 -6.56 8.04 -24.99
C PRO A 242 -7.71 8.43 -24.05
N GLY A 243 -7.61 9.59 -23.43
CA GLY A 243 -8.69 10.23 -22.67
C GLY A 243 -9.36 11.32 -23.49
N GLU A 244 -10.25 12.08 -22.87
CA GLU A 244 -10.92 13.24 -23.51
C GLU A 244 -9.90 14.33 -23.90
N THR A 245 -8.80 14.45 -23.18
CA THR A 245 -7.69 15.37 -23.49
C THR A 245 -6.61 14.66 -24.29
N LYS A 246 -6.45 15.04 -25.55
CA LYS A 246 -5.38 14.52 -26.42
C LYS A 246 -4.04 15.10 -25.98
N GLY A 247 -3.16 14.26 -25.39
CA GLY A 247 -1.79 14.62 -25.03
C GLY A 247 -0.74 13.95 -25.94
N PRO A 248 0.49 14.46 -26.01
CA PRO A 248 1.54 13.91 -26.86
C PRO A 248 2.00 12.52 -26.46
N ASN A 249 1.69 12.10 -25.22
CA ASN A 249 2.13 10.86 -24.61
C ASN A 249 1.10 9.73 -24.67
N GLN A 250 -0.03 9.97 -25.30
CA GLN A 250 -1.07 8.96 -25.47
C GLN A 250 -0.55 7.74 -26.23
N ILE A 251 -1.14 6.59 -25.90
CA ILE A 251 -0.93 5.33 -26.62
C ILE A 251 -1.41 5.53 -28.06
N ARG A 252 -0.55 5.22 -29.02
CA ARG A 252 -0.77 5.42 -30.45
C ARG A 252 -1.39 4.17 -31.08
N ALA A 253 -1.97 4.34 -32.25
CA ALA A 253 -2.41 3.20 -33.05
C ALA A 253 -1.22 2.24 -33.31
N GLY A 254 -1.43 0.95 -33.01
CA GLY A 254 -0.39 -0.09 -33.13
C GLY A 254 0.46 -0.31 -31.87
N GLU A 255 0.38 0.54 -30.85
CA GLU A 255 0.98 0.27 -29.54
C GLU A 255 0.03 -0.57 -28.66
N ASN A 256 0.57 -1.17 -27.60
CA ASN A 256 -0.24 -1.97 -26.67
C ASN A 256 -1.15 -1.07 -25.82
N LEU A 257 -2.43 -1.45 -25.71
CA LEU A 257 -3.39 -0.67 -24.91
C LEU A 257 -3.08 -0.65 -23.38
N ASN A 258 -2.28 -1.59 -22.89
CA ASN A 258 -1.77 -1.54 -21.51
C ASN A 258 -0.59 -0.58 -21.45
N PRO A 259 -0.67 0.50 -20.62
CA PRO A 259 0.38 1.51 -20.53
C PRO A 259 1.75 0.97 -20.12
N VAL A 260 1.81 -0.03 -19.22
CA VAL A 260 3.10 -0.60 -18.78
C VAL A 260 3.79 -1.32 -19.93
N LYS A 261 3.03 -2.06 -20.74
CA LYS A 261 3.58 -2.73 -21.94
C LYS A 261 4.03 -1.74 -23.00
N THR A 262 3.28 -0.68 -23.23
CA THR A 262 3.68 0.41 -24.13
C THR A 262 4.89 1.17 -23.57
N LEU A 263 4.94 1.40 -22.25
CA LEU A 263 6.10 2.00 -21.61
C LEU A 263 7.36 1.17 -21.84
N ARG A 264 7.29 -0.16 -21.74
CA ARG A 264 8.38 -1.08 -22.07
C ARG A 264 8.82 -0.94 -23.53
N LEU A 265 7.89 -0.94 -24.46
CA LEU A 265 8.21 -0.78 -25.88
C LEU A 265 8.93 0.55 -26.16
N ARG A 266 8.47 1.64 -25.56
CA ARG A 266 9.07 2.97 -25.69
C ARG A 266 10.45 3.06 -25.03
N TYR A 267 10.61 2.44 -23.86
CA TYR A 267 11.88 2.34 -23.15
C TYR A 267 12.92 1.54 -23.97
N ASP A 268 12.55 0.40 -24.54
CA ASP A 268 13.44 -0.41 -25.37
C ASP A 268 13.83 0.32 -26.66
N ALA A 269 12.90 1.06 -27.26
CA ALA A 269 13.19 1.91 -28.42
C ALA A 269 14.17 3.03 -28.09
N TRP A 270 13.96 3.73 -26.94
CA TRP A 270 14.88 4.74 -26.44
C TRP A 270 16.27 4.17 -26.19
N LYS A 271 16.35 3.04 -25.51
CA LYS A 271 17.63 2.37 -25.20
C LYS A 271 18.39 1.99 -26.48
N LYS A 272 17.67 1.53 -27.52
CA LYS A 272 18.22 1.16 -28.82
C LYS A 272 18.70 2.35 -29.62
N ALA A 273 17.98 3.46 -29.55
CA ALA A 273 18.33 4.69 -30.29
C ALA A 273 19.51 5.44 -29.65
N LYS A 274 19.87 5.18 -28.40
CA LYS A 274 20.87 5.92 -27.62
C LYS A 274 20.62 7.43 -27.57
N THR A 275 19.39 7.85 -27.85
CA THR A 275 18.96 9.25 -27.87
C THR A 275 18.01 9.46 -26.72
N PRO A 276 18.31 10.31 -25.73
CA PRO A 276 17.37 10.63 -24.68
C PRO A 276 16.08 11.22 -25.28
N PRO A 277 14.90 10.83 -24.82
CA PRO A 277 13.68 11.54 -25.17
C PRO A 277 13.77 12.98 -24.69
N ALA A 278 13.12 13.89 -25.39
CA ALA A 278 13.09 15.30 -25.04
C ALA A 278 12.63 15.46 -23.57
N THR A 279 13.51 15.94 -22.74
CA THR A 279 13.27 16.18 -21.32
C THR A 279 12.95 17.64 -21.10
N GLY A 280 11.72 17.99 -21.22
CA GLY A 280 11.17 19.24 -20.73
C GLY A 280 9.91 18.88 -19.99
N LEU A 281 9.99 18.71 -18.68
CA LEU A 281 8.77 18.61 -17.90
C LEU A 281 8.10 19.99 -17.95
N PRO A 282 6.79 20.05 -18.24
CA PRO A 282 6.07 21.29 -18.09
C PRO A 282 6.19 21.77 -16.64
N ASN A 283 6.03 23.07 -16.44
CA ASN A 283 5.95 23.63 -15.10
C ASN A 283 5.00 22.79 -14.23
N PRO A 284 5.27 22.70 -12.93
CA PRO A 284 4.39 21.96 -12.02
C PRO A 284 2.96 22.42 -12.27
N LEU A 285 2.06 21.45 -12.34
CA LEU A 285 0.63 21.74 -12.44
C LEU A 285 0.28 22.75 -11.34
N PRO A 286 -0.44 23.83 -11.66
CA PRO A 286 -0.97 24.68 -10.62
C PRO A 286 -1.75 23.80 -9.63
N PRO A 287 -1.79 24.16 -8.33
CA PRO A 287 -2.57 23.41 -7.36
C PRO A 287 -3.91 23.08 -7.98
N ALA A 288 -4.28 21.80 -8.00
CA ALA A 288 -5.54 21.39 -8.60
C ALA A 288 -6.64 22.25 -7.98
N ALA A 289 -7.37 22.98 -8.80
CA ALA A 289 -8.54 23.68 -8.33
C ALA A 289 -9.38 22.69 -7.54
N ALA A 290 -9.88 23.09 -6.38
CA ALA A 290 -10.70 22.23 -5.54
C ALA A 290 -11.73 21.52 -6.44
N PRO A 291 -11.92 20.19 -6.32
CA PRO A 291 -12.75 19.45 -7.23
C PRO A 291 -14.13 20.12 -7.29
N GLN A 292 -14.48 20.65 -8.45
CA GLN A 292 -15.83 21.11 -8.67
C GLN A 292 -16.76 19.91 -8.53
N PRO A 293 -17.93 20.04 -7.90
CA PRO A 293 -18.90 18.97 -7.79
C PRO A 293 -19.41 18.63 -9.19
N GLY A 294 -18.74 17.73 -9.88
CA GLY A 294 -19.13 17.20 -11.18
C GLY A 294 -19.92 15.93 -11.01
N GLY A 295 -21.08 15.94 -11.56
CA GLY A 295 -22.15 14.98 -11.74
C GLY A 295 -21.93 13.51 -11.38
N GLY A 296 -22.80 13.04 -10.54
CA GLY A 296 -23.32 11.75 -10.16
C GLY A 296 -22.75 10.48 -10.81
N GLY A 297 -21.77 9.86 -10.13
CA GLY A 297 -21.60 8.42 -10.09
C GLY A 297 -21.73 8.02 -8.63
N GLY A 298 -22.63 7.09 -8.34
CA GLY A 298 -22.99 6.70 -6.97
C GLY A 298 -21.77 6.29 -6.14
N GLN A 299 -21.24 7.21 -5.35
CA GLN A 299 -20.29 6.92 -4.32
C GLN A 299 -21.04 6.21 -3.18
N ASN A 300 -20.72 4.94 -2.96
CA ASN A 300 -20.93 4.34 -1.66
C ASN A 300 -20.04 5.12 -0.68
N ARG A 301 -20.59 6.19 -0.10
CA ARG A 301 -19.94 6.95 0.97
C ARG A 301 -19.93 6.08 2.22
N ARG A 302 -18.93 5.22 2.33
CA ARG A 302 -18.65 4.56 3.59
C ARG A 302 -18.01 5.62 4.49
N GLY A 303 -18.58 5.80 5.67
CA GLY A 303 -18.02 6.67 6.70
C GLY A 303 -16.60 6.23 7.10
N PRO A 304 -15.87 7.02 7.88
CA PRO A 304 -14.56 6.64 8.37
C PRO A 304 -14.64 5.31 9.11
N ILE A 305 -13.62 4.45 8.95
CA ILE A 305 -13.51 3.19 9.68
C ILE A 305 -13.44 3.51 11.17
N HIS A 306 -14.29 2.89 11.97
CA HIS A 306 -14.27 3.05 13.42
C HIS A 306 -12.98 2.47 14.00
N VAL A 307 -12.29 3.24 14.82
CA VAL A 307 -11.15 2.75 15.58
C VAL A 307 -11.67 2.00 16.81
N MET A 308 -11.40 0.69 16.84
CA MET A 308 -11.77 -0.19 17.92
C MET A 308 -10.60 -0.34 18.90
N SER A 309 -10.90 -0.43 20.19
CA SER A 309 -9.90 -0.74 21.21
C SER A 309 -9.95 -2.23 21.55
N ILE A 310 -8.79 -2.87 21.58
CA ILE A 310 -8.67 -4.30 21.88
C ILE A 310 -7.91 -4.48 23.19
N THR A 311 -8.37 -5.41 24.02
CA THR A 311 -7.73 -5.80 25.27
C THR A 311 -7.57 -7.30 25.36
N SER A 312 -6.55 -7.76 26.09
CA SER A 312 -6.30 -9.18 26.38
C SER A 312 -5.71 -9.33 27.80
N ALA A 313 -5.10 -10.47 28.06
CA ALA A 313 -4.41 -10.76 29.33
C ALA A 313 -3.06 -10.01 29.51
N TRP A 314 -2.68 -9.20 28.52
CA TRP A 314 -1.49 -8.32 28.58
C TRP A 314 -1.86 -6.95 28.01
N PRO A 315 -1.12 -5.88 28.42
CA PRO A 315 -1.29 -4.56 27.86
C PRO A 315 -0.69 -4.50 26.44
N ASP A 316 -1.13 -3.52 25.63
CA ASP A 316 -0.55 -3.28 24.30
C ASP A 316 0.97 -3.08 24.38
N GLY A 317 1.73 -3.79 23.53
CA GLY A 317 3.19 -3.85 23.59
C GLY A 317 3.76 -4.66 24.78
N GLY A 318 2.92 -5.30 25.59
CA GLY A 318 3.33 -6.07 26.76
C GLY A 318 3.72 -7.51 26.44
N GLN A 319 4.34 -8.19 27.43
CA GLN A 319 4.73 -9.59 27.30
C GLN A 319 3.51 -10.52 27.31
N ILE A 320 3.44 -11.44 26.34
CA ILE A 320 2.40 -12.49 26.30
C ILE A 320 2.71 -13.52 27.39
N PRO A 321 1.77 -13.78 28.35
CA PRO A 321 1.97 -14.80 29.38
C PRO A 321 2.24 -16.19 28.80
N ALA A 322 3.15 -16.91 29.42
CA ALA A 322 3.66 -18.20 28.92
C ALA A 322 2.54 -19.21 28.60
N LYS A 323 1.42 -19.21 29.34
CA LYS A 323 0.31 -20.14 29.10
C LYS A 323 -0.32 -20.01 27.71
N TYR A 324 -0.20 -18.84 27.06
CA TYR A 324 -0.73 -18.60 25.72
C TYR A 324 0.28 -18.90 24.61
N THR A 325 1.46 -19.36 24.95
CA THR A 325 2.58 -19.56 24.03
C THR A 325 2.95 -21.02 23.87
N GLN A 326 3.79 -21.35 22.89
CA GLN A 326 4.34 -22.70 22.71
C GLN A 326 5.27 -23.14 23.85
N ALA A 327 5.70 -22.24 24.71
CA ALA A 327 6.45 -22.58 25.93
C ALA A 327 5.54 -23.00 27.09
N GLY A 328 4.23 -22.84 26.94
CA GLY A 328 3.22 -23.23 27.93
C GLY A 328 2.11 -24.10 27.33
N ALA A 329 0.89 -23.93 27.80
CA ALA A 329 -0.24 -24.76 27.42
C ALA A 329 -0.86 -24.43 26.03
N GLN A 330 -0.41 -23.38 25.36
CA GLN A 330 -0.94 -22.88 24.08
C GLN A 330 -2.45 -22.65 24.11
N VAL A 331 -2.98 -22.22 25.24
CA VAL A 331 -4.40 -21.84 25.36
C VAL A 331 -4.62 -20.55 24.56
N SER A 332 -5.70 -20.44 23.81
CA SER A 332 -6.04 -19.18 23.14
C SER A 332 -6.32 -18.08 24.17
N PRO A 333 -5.77 -16.86 23.99
CA PRO A 333 -5.98 -15.80 24.96
C PRO A 333 -7.42 -15.27 24.91
N PRO A 334 -7.94 -14.70 26.01
CA PRO A 334 -9.16 -13.93 25.97
C PRO A 334 -8.89 -12.65 25.16
N LEU A 335 -9.84 -12.24 24.33
CA LEU A 335 -9.82 -10.97 23.63
C LEU A 335 -11.13 -10.23 23.89
N ALA A 336 -11.07 -8.95 24.11
CA ALA A 336 -12.26 -8.11 24.17
C ALA A 336 -12.05 -6.85 23.35
N TRP A 337 -13.15 -6.32 22.77
CA TRP A 337 -13.09 -5.09 21.97
C TRP A 337 -14.27 -4.18 22.25
N THR A 338 -13.98 -2.88 22.18
CA THR A 338 -14.93 -1.79 22.35
C THR A 338 -14.96 -0.88 21.14
N ASN A 339 -15.89 0.04 21.09
CA ASN A 339 -16.08 0.99 19.98
C ASN A 339 -16.32 0.30 18.62
N ALA A 340 -16.92 -0.88 18.63
CA ALA A 340 -17.38 -1.51 17.40
C ALA A 340 -18.53 -0.67 16.80
N PRO A 341 -18.56 -0.48 15.47
CA PRO A 341 -19.64 0.25 14.82
C PRO A 341 -20.99 -0.47 14.99
N ASP A 342 -22.08 0.30 15.11
CA ASP A 342 -23.42 -0.22 15.34
C ASP A 342 -23.95 -1.06 14.16
N ASP A 343 -23.49 -0.75 12.96
CA ASP A 343 -23.81 -1.45 11.71
C ASP A 343 -22.96 -2.72 11.48
N ALA A 344 -22.07 -3.07 12.40
CA ALA A 344 -21.32 -4.33 12.32
C ALA A 344 -22.25 -5.53 12.31
N VAL A 345 -22.05 -6.44 11.35
CA VAL A 345 -22.79 -7.69 11.18
C VAL A 345 -21.98 -8.90 11.64
N SER A 346 -20.68 -8.86 11.45
CA SER A 346 -19.75 -9.91 11.90
C SER A 346 -18.39 -9.34 12.26
N PHE A 347 -17.55 -10.15 12.92
CA PHE A 347 -16.16 -9.80 13.19
C PHE A 347 -15.21 -10.85 12.62
N VAL A 348 -13.97 -10.40 12.36
CA VAL A 348 -12.83 -11.24 12.02
C VAL A 348 -11.70 -10.91 12.96
N VAL A 349 -11.02 -11.94 13.47
CA VAL A 349 -9.78 -11.83 14.25
C VAL A 349 -8.65 -12.43 13.43
N ILE A 350 -7.51 -11.74 13.36
CA ILE A 350 -6.28 -12.25 12.74
C ILE A 350 -5.13 -12.03 13.71
N ALA A 351 -4.49 -13.11 14.13
CA ALA A 351 -3.27 -13.07 14.94
C ALA A 351 -2.09 -13.60 14.11
N ARG A 352 -1.02 -12.84 14.05
CA ARG A 352 0.16 -13.14 13.21
C ARG A 352 1.46 -12.73 13.90
N ASP A 353 2.55 -13.39 13.54
CA ASP A 353 3.92 -13.03 13.94
C ASP A 353 4.52 -12.09 12.88
N ALA A 354 4.63 -10.81 13.23
CA ALA A 354 5.07 -9.78 12.31
C ALA A 354 6.59 -9.80 12.03
N ASP A 355 7.37 -10.52 12.83
CA ASP A 355 8.85 -10.59 12.71
C ASP A 355 9.31 -11.87 12.01
N THR A 356 8.38 -12.70 11.51
CA THR A 356 8.73 -13.85 10.69
C THR A 356 8.73 -13.51 9.20
N ALA A 357 9.60 -14.18 8.46
CA ALA A 357 9.77 -14.00 7.02
C ALA A 357 9.82 -15.39 6.36
N ILE A 358 8.64 -15.99 6.17
CA ILE A 358 8.46 -17.29 5.51
C ILE A 358 8.08 -17.10 4.03
N GLY A 359 7.93 -18.16 3.27
CA GLY A 359 7.48 -18.10 1.88
C GLY A 359 8.36 -17.24 0.98
N ASN A 360 9.65 -17.49 0.94
CA ASN A 360 10.66 -16.67 0.26
C ASN A 360 10.95 -15.30 0.94
N GLY A 361 10.62 -15.17 2.21
CA GLY A 361 10.94 -14.00 3.01
C GLY A 361 9.91 -12.87 2.95
N THR A 362 8.68 -13.15 2.51
CA THR A 362 7.64 -12.13 2.35
C THR A 362 6.38 -12.38 3.16
N ASP A 363 6.17 -13.60 3.66
CA ASP A 363 4.98 -13.98 4.42
C ASP A 363 5.28 -14.04 5.92
N ASP A 364 4.27 -13.71 6.72
CA ASP A 364 4.27 -13.92 8.17
C ASP A 364 3.56 -15.22 8.56
N ILE A 365 3.76 -15.69 9.79
CA ILE A 365 3.08 -16.88 10.30
C ILE A 365 1.70 -16.49 10.83
N LEU A 366 0.66 -17.16 10.29
CA LEU A 366 -0.70 -17.06 10.83
C LEU A 366 -0.80 -17.88 12.13
N HIS A 367 -0.91 -17.18 13.25
CA HIS A 367 -1.09 -17.81 14.58
C HIS A 367 -2.55 -18.14 14.89
N TRP A 368 -3.48 -17.34 14.41
CA TRP A 368 -4.91 -17.60 14.57
C TRP A 368 -5.72 -16.69 13.63
N MET A 369 -6.78 -17.23 13.07
CA MET A 369 -7.77 -16.46 12.35
C MET A 369 -9.16 -17.02 12.64
N LEU A 370 -10.08 -16.13 13.02
CA LEU A 370 -11.51 -16.44 13.17
C LEU A 370 -12.28 -15.51 12.26
N TRP A 371 -13.35 -16.01 11.66
CA TRP A 371 -14.27 -15.18 10.86
C TRP A 371 -15.71 -15.61 11.04
N ASN A 372 -16.63 -14.73 10.64
CA ASN A 372 -18.05 -14.83 10.92
C ASN A 372 -18.37 -14.90 12.42
N ILE A 373 -17.56 -14.23 13.26
CA ILE A 373 -17.90 -14.05 14.66
C ILE A 373 -19.17 -13.19 14.71
N PRO A 374 -20.23 -13.62 15.45
CA PRO A 374 -21.53 -12.95 15.43
C PRO A 374 -21.50 -11.49 15.90
N LYS A 375 -22.37 -10.66 15.34
CA LYS A 375 -22.44 -9.22 15.60
C LYS A 375 -22.58 -8.84 17.09
N GLY A 376 -23.21 -9.68 17.89
CA GLY A 376 -23.40 -9.47 19.33
C GLY A 376 -22.17 -9.72 20.18
N THR A 377 -21.14 -10.36 19.61
CA THR A 377 -19.91 -10.72 20.31
C THR A 377 -19.03 -9.48 20.52
N ARG A 378 -18.56 -9.28 21.75
CA ARG A 378 -17.61 -8.21 22.12
C ARG A 378 -16.38 -8.77 22.81
N SER A 379 -16.35 -10.07 23.02
CA SER A 379 -15.19 -10.76 23.59
C SER A 379 -15.16 -12.23 23.16
N LEU A 380 -13.97 -12.77 23.09
CA LEU A 380 -13.69 -14.19 22.97
C LEU A 380 -13.18 -14.69 24.34
N PRO A 381 -13.69 -15.82 24.85
CA PRO A 381 -13.18 -16.40 26.08
C PRO A 381 -11.76 -16.96 25.89
N GLU A 382 -11.07 -17.17 27.00
CA GLU A 382 -9.88 -17.98 27.02
C GLU A 382 -10.21 -19.43 26.66
N GLY A 383 -9.33 -20.09 25.90
CA GLY A 383 -9.43 -21.54 25.67
C GLY A 383 -10.49 -21.96 24.66
N ILE A 384 -10.65 -21.24 23.55
CA ILE A 384 -11.51 -21.67 22.45
C ILE A 384 -11.06 -23.04 21.94
N ALA A 385 -11.98 -23.98 21.90
CA ALA A 385 -11.70 -25.36 21.51
C ALA A 385 -11.31 -25.48 20.03
N PRO A 386 -10.44 -26.45 19.68
CA PRO A 386 -10.14 -26.79 18.29
C PRO A 386 -11.41 -27.26 17.56
N ALA A 387 -11.77 -26.56 16.49
CA ALA A 387 -12.87 -26.92 15.58
C ALA A 387 -12.79 -26.06 14.31
N THR A 388 -13.15 -26.61 13.16
CA THR A 388 -13.24 -25.83 11.91
C THR A 388 -14.37 -24.81 11.95
N GLN A 389 -15.43 -25.11 12.70
CA GLN A 389 -16.57 -24.24 12.96
C GLN A 389 -17.05 -24.43 14.40
N LEU A 390 -17.23 -23.31 15.10
CA LEU A 390 -17.78 -23.27 16.46
C LEU A 390 -19.32 -23.32 16.45
N PRO A 391 -19.96 -23.62 17.59
CA PRO A 391 -21.42 -23.72 17.67
C PRO A 391 -22.18 -22.44 17.26
N ASP A 392 -21.58 -21.28 17.40
CA ASP A 392 -22.14 -19.97 17.02
C ASP A 392 -21.96 -19.62 15.53
N GLY A 393 -21.36 -20.52 14.74
CA GLY A 393 -21.09 -20.33 13.32
C GLY A 393 -19.72 -19.72 13.02
N THR A 394 -18.96 -19.27 14.01
CA THR A 394 -17.59 -18.79 13.87
C THR A 394 -16.71 -19.89 13.29
N ARG A 395 -15.92 -19.57 12.28
CA ARG A 395 -14.93 -20.46 11.68
C ARG A 395 -13.55 -20.08 12.15
N GLN A 396 -12.62 -21.05 12.24
CA GLN A 396 -11.25 -20.76 12.66
C GLN A 396 -10.20 -21.60 11.96
N ILE A 397 -8.98 -21.03 11.85
CA ILE A 397 -7.80 -21.71 11.33
C ILE A 397 -6.52 -21.01 11.85
N SER A 398 -5.41 -21.75 11.84
CA SER A 398 -4.04 -21.24 11.97
C SER A 398 -3.14 -21.95 10.96
N ALA A 399 -1.88 -21.60 10.90
CA ALA A 399 -0.89 -22.30 10.09
C ALA A 399 -0.77 -23.80 10.46
N SER A 400 -1.23 -24.20 11.66
CA SER A 400 -1.12 -25.58 12.17
C SER A 400 -2.44 -26.35 12.16
N GLY A 401 -3.57 -25.70 11.87
CA GLY A 401 -4.89 -26.35 11.89
C GLY A 401 -6.00 -25.45 12.41
N PRO A 402 -7.20 -26.01 12.67
CA PRO A 402 -8.38 -25.26 13.08
C PRO A 402 -8.36 -24.93 14.58
N TYR A 403 -7.30 -24.30 15.05
CA TYR A 403 -7.09 -23.91 16.44
C TYR A 403 -6.04 -22.80 16.55
N TYR A 404 -5.98 -22.16 17.71
CA TYR A 404 -4.95 -21.19 18.04
C TYR A 404 -3.58 -21.85 18.12
N ARG A 405 -2.59 -21.28 17.42
CA ARG A 405 -1.18 -21.61 17.54
C ARG A 405 -0.48 -20.53 18.38
N GLY A 406 0.01 -20.90 19.55
CA GLY A 406 0.70 -19.96 20.42
C GLY A 406 1.98 -19.38 19.81
N PRO A 407 2.44 -18.21 20.27
CA PRO A 407 3.76 -17.65 19.96
C PRO A 407 4.89 -18.65 20.20
N GLY A 408 5.86 -18.69 19.28
CA GLY A 408 6.96 -19.65 19.32
C GLY A 408 8.32 -19.08 18.93
N ALA A 409 8.54 -17.78 19.12
CA ALA A 409 9.78 -17.10 18.77
C ALA A 409 11.02 -17.81 19.34
N PRO A 410 12.17 -17.79 18.63
CA PRO A 410 13.42 -18.39 19.10
C PRO A 410 13.91 -17.76 20.42
N ALA A 411 14.66 -18.51 21.21
CA ALA A 411 15.31 -17.99 22.43
C ALA A 411 16.43 -16.98 22.11
N ALA A 412 17.04 -17.08 20.91
CA ALA A 412 18.06 -16.14 20.44
C ALA A 412 17.41 -14.97 19.70
N GLY A 413 17.95 -13.76 19.85
CA GLY A 413 17.46 -12.56 19.18
C GLY A 413 16.53 -11.71 20.07
N ALA A 414 15.83 -10.77 19.45
CA ALA A 414 14.82 -9.94 20.09
C ALA A 414 13.51 -10.71 20.31
N ALA A 415 12.63 -10.20 21.17
CA ALA A 415 11.27 -10.69 21.26
C ALA A 415 10.53 -10.37 19.96
N HIS A 416 9.69 -11.31 19.49
CA HIS A 416 8.84 -11.10 18.32
C HIS A 416 7.56 -10.36 18.70
N HIS A 417 7.03 -9.60 17.73
CA HIS A 417 5.77 -8.88 17.82
C HIS A 417 4.64 -9.75 17.27
N TYR A 418 3.72 -10.13 18.13
CA TYR A 418 2.49 -10.85 17.75
C TYR A 418 1.34 -9.85 17.67
N VAL A 419 0.86 -9.60 16.47
CA VAL A 419 -0.20 -8.63 16.21
C VAL A 419 -1.55 -9.33 16.17
N PHE A 420 -2.47 -8.92 17.04
CA PHE A 420 -3.87 -9.38 17.08
C PHE A 420 -4.76 -8.27 16.53
N GLU A 421 -5.37 -8.48 15.39
CA GLU A 421 -6.24 -7.52 14.72
C GLU A 421 -7.68 -7.99 14.80
N VAL A 422 -8.60 -7.08 15.13
CA VAL A 422 -10.05 -7.31 15.07
C VAL A 422 -10.67 -6.38 14.05
N TYR A 423 -11.43 -6.95 13.14
CA TYR A 423 -12.15 -6.23 12.10
C TYR A 423 -13.65 -6.39 12.31
N ALA A 424 -14.40 -5.30 12.27
CA ALA A 424 -15.84 -5.28 12.21
C ALA A 424 -16.29 -5.18 10.74
N LEU A 425 -17.16 -6.09 10.31
CA LEU A 425 -17.66 -6.15 8.94
C LEU A 425 -19.17 -5.84 8.90
N ASP A 426 -19.65 -5.25 7.81
CA ASP A 426 -21.09 -5.03 7.55
C ASP A 426 -21.84 -6.25 7.00
N SER A 427 -21.17 -7.36 6.87
CA SER A 427 -21.75 -8.61 6.36
C SER A 427 -20.96 -9.80 6.89
N THR A 428 -21.54 -10.99 6.75
CA THR A 428 -20.76 -12.24 6.83
C THR A 428 -19.99 -12.47 5.54
N ILE A 429 -19.00 -13.38 5.59
CA ILE A 429 -18.19 -13.76 4.43
C ILE A 429 -18.32 -15.25 4.18
N ASP A 430 -18.49 -15.63 2.89
CA ASP A 430 -18.65 -17.03 2.52
C ASP A 430 -17.31 -17.65 2.11
N VAL A 431 -16.51 -17.98 3.13
CA VAL A 431 -15.23 -18.69 2.97
C VAL A 431 -15.28 -19.95 3.82
N PRO A 432 -15.17 -21.14 3.23
CA PRO A 432 -15.15 -22.39 3.98
C PRO A 432 -13.87 -22.52 4.83
N ALA A 433 -13.99 -23.14 6.01
CA ALA A 433 -12.85 -23.43 6.87
C ALA A 433 -12.05 -24.68 6.45
N VAL A 434 -12.54 -25.40 5.47
CA VAL A 434 -11.99 -26.68 4.97
C VAL A 434 -11.82 -26.64 3.46
N GLY A 435 -11.01 -27.55 2.93
CA GLY A 435 -10.85 -27.72 1.48
C GLY A 435 -9.70 -26.92 0.87
N GLN A 436 -9.04 -26.06 1.65
CA GLN A 436 -7.87 -25.29 1.21
C GLN A 436 -6.76 -25.32 2.27
N SER A 437 -5.52 -25.05 1.84
CA SER A 437 -4.42 -24.87 2.78
C SER A 437 -4.60 -23.60 3.63
N PRO A 438 -4.00 -23.51 4.83
CA PRO A 438 -4.11 -22.33 5.68
C PRO A 438 -3.74 -21.00 5.00
N PRO A 439 -2.66 -20.90 4.19
CA PRO A 439 -2.36 -19.68 3.45
C PRO A 439 -3.45 -19.28 2.44
N LEU A 440 -4.01 -20.27 1.72
CA LEU A 440 -5.09 -20.01 0.74
C LEU A 440 -6.38 -19.62 1.44
N THR A 441 -6.73 -20.25 2.57
CA THR A 441 -7.89 -19.86 3.38
C THR A 441 -7.73 -18.44 3.93
N ARG A 442 -6.52 -18.08 4.45
CA ARG A 442 -6.21 -16.72 4.88
C ARG A 442 -6.40 -15.71 3.75
N ALA A 443 -5.83 -15.99 2.59
CA ALA A 443 -5.96 -15.13 1.42
C ALA A 443 -7.43 -14.94 1.01
N ALA A 444 -8.22 -16.03 1.02
CA ALA A 444 -9.66 -15.98 0.69
C ALA A 444 -10.47 -15.16 1.72
N VAL A 445 -10.19 -15.32 3.02
CA VAL A 445 -10.86 -14.54 4.08
C VAL A 445 -10.51 -13.07 3.94
N VAL A 446 -9.23 -12.73 3.81
CA VAL A 446 -8.76 -11.35 3.63
C VAL A 446 -9.39 -10.74 2.38
N ALA A 447 -9.46 -11.49 1.29
CA ALA A 447 -10.13 -11.08 0.07
C ALA A 447 -11.63 -10.80 0.29
N ALA A 448 -12.32 -11.70 0.98
CA ALA A 448 -13.75 -11.57 1.25
C ALA A 448 -14.11 -10.44 2.23
N MET A 449 -13.16 -9.93 3.02
CA MET A 449 -13.31 -8.76 3.89
C MET A 449 -13.28 -7.43 3.12
N ALA A 450 -12.74 -7.44 1.91
CA ALA A 450 -12.59 -6.23 1.12
C ALA A 450 -13.93 -5.50 0.96
N GLY A 451 -13.88 -4.19 1.17
CA GLY A 451 -15.05 -3.34 1.07
C GLY A 451 -16.10 -3.50 2.19
N LYS A 452 -15.97 -4.49 3.08
CA LYS A 452 -16.94 -4.77 4.15
C LYS A 452 -16.51 -4.26 5.53
N ILE A 453 -15.25 -3.81 5.65
CA ILE A 453 -14.70 -3.35 6.93
C ILE A 453 -15.35 -2.03 7.34
N ARG A 454 -15.90 -1.99 8.57
CA ARG A 454 -16.50 -0.82 9.20
C ARG A 454 -15.72 -0.34 10.41
N GLY A 455 -14.97 -1.24 11.04
CA GLY A 455 -14.12 -0.92 12.17
C GLY A 455 -12.88 -1.80 12.20
N LYS A 456 -11.82 -1.32 12.81
CA LYS A 456 -10.58 -2.05 13.01
C LYS A 456 -9.93 -1.65 14.33
N GLY A 457 -9.31 -2.60 14.99
CA GLY A 457 -8.41 -2.38 16.12
C GLY A 457 -7.25 -3.37 16.09
N ALA A 458 -6.18 -3.07 16.79
CA ALA A 458 -5.03 -3.94 16.95
C ALA A 458 -4.52 -3.94 18.38
N LEU A 459 -3.93 -5.06 18.80
CA LEU A 459 -3.22 -5.25 20.05
C LEU A 459 -1.92 -5.98 19.73
N VAL A 460 -0.81 -5.50 20.27
CA VAL A 460 0.49 -6.14 20.11
C VAL A 460 0.87 -6.87 21.39
N GLY A 461 1.41 -8.07 21.25
CA GLY A 461 2.06 -8.80 22.33
C GLY A 461 3.48 -9.16 21.97
N LEU A 462 4.38 -9.13 22.93
CA LEU A 462 5.77 -9.54 22.76
C LEU A 462 5.99 -10.93 23.34
N PHE A 463 6.76 -11.75 22.63
CA PHE A 463 7.17 -13.04 23.14
C PHE A 463 8.55 -13.45 22.61
N LYS A 464 9.33 -14.05 23.52
CA LYS A 464 10.61 -14.72 23.28
C LYS A 464 10.67 -15.94 24.20
N ARG A 465 11.17 -17.08 23.73
CA ARG A 465 11.45 -18.26 24.56
C ARG A 465 12.55 -18.01 25.56
#